data_521d72560d760b26ffa165b861f19776
#
_entry.id   521d72560d760b26ffa165b861f19776
#
_cell.length_a   1.000
_cell.length_b   1.000
_cell.length_c   1.000
_cell.angle_alpha   90.00
_cell.angle_beta   90.00
_cell.angle_gamma   90.00
#
_symmetry.space_group_name_H-M   'P 1'
#
loop_
_entity.id
_entity.type
_entity.pdbx_description
1 polymer ?
#
loop_
_entity_poly.entity_id
_entity_poly.type
_entity_poly.pdbx_seq_one_letter_code
_entity_poly.pdbx_strand_id
1 'polypeptide(L)'
;MSFSAAEGKVKTYKQALRRNFARRGESYDSHATVQPWMGQELLRDCREEVLRARRILEVGCGTGSFTVALRRLNPRATLVAVDLDPGLLLRARARMENDARLFWVAADGEAWSGGPFDLIISNSVFQWFSRPENTLVTYFNLLSSGGVLAFTALGPATFRELATALKTASQGLGYPEPYAIPASSFTPAAGWESFLRTAGFEKIRLRTSLEQMTYPGVREFLRELQATGATNPVPRPLPPRLFKGLLLAYREAFGINGYIPVTYEVIWAVARKSHNL
;
A
#
# COMPACT_ATOMS: atom_id res chain seq x y z
N MET A 1 -10.39 -7.38 -25.74
CA MET A 1 -9.22 -6.45 -25.74
C MET A 1 -7.97 -7.29 -25.92
N SER A 2 -7.06 -6.95 -26.84
CA SER A 2 -5.87 -7.76 -27.10
C SER A 2 -4.90 -7.72 -25.90
N PHE A 3 -4.18 -8.82 -25.67
CA PHE A 3 -3.21 -9.01 -24.59
C PHE A 3 -2.20 -7.84 -24.51
N SER A 4 -1.72 -7.36 -25.66
CA SER A 4 -0.79 -6.21 -25.81
C SER A 4 -1.34 -4.86 -25.29
N ALA A 5 -2.64 -4.59 -25.45
CA ALA A 5 -3.25 -3.34 -24.98
C ALA A 5 -3.41 -3.30 -23.46
N ALA A 6 -3.62 -4.46 -22.82
CA ALA A 6 -3.70 -4.58 -21.37
C ALA A 6 -2.32 -4.39 -20.72
N GLU A 7 -1.27 -4.97 -21.29
CA GLU A 7 0.12 -4.80 -20.83
C GLU A 7 0.60 -3.36 -20.94
N GLY A 8 0.27 -2.67 -22.04
CA GLY A 8 0.59 -1.27 -22.22
C GLY A 8 -0.05 -0.38 -21.16
N LYS A 9 -1.30 -0.62 -20.79
CA LYS A 9 -2.00 0.10 -19.71
C LYS A 9 -1.35 -0.12 -18.34
N VAL A 10 -0.99 -1.35 -18.00
CA VAL A 10 -0.31 -1.69 -16.75
C VAL A 10 1.05 -0.99 -16.66
N LYS A 11 1.85 -1.00 -17.73
CA LYS A 11 3.14 -0.32 -17.78
C LYS A 11 2.99 1.19 -17.55
N THR A 12 2.01 1.82 -18.20
CA THR A 12 1.73 3.26 -18.04
C THR A 12 1.28 3.58 -16.61
N TYR A 13 0.44 2.74 -16.00
CA TYR A 13 0.01 2.87 -14.61
C TYR A 13 1.19 2.81 -13.63
N LYS A 14 2.06 1.79 -13.74
CA LYS A 14 3.23 1.65 -12.88
C LYS A 14 4.25 2.78 -13.05
N GLN A 15 4.44 3.29 -14.26
CA GLN A 15 5.28 4.46 -14.51
C GLN A 15 4.71 5.72 -13.83
N ALA A 16 3.40 5.90 -13.87
CA ALA A 16 2.74 7.02 -13.21
C ALA A 16 2.83 6.90 -11.68
N LEU A 17 2.59 5.69 -11.13
CA LEU A 17 2.75 5.38 -9.72
C LEU A 17 4.17 5.71 -9.23
N ARG A 18 5.19 5.19 -9.91
CA ARG A 18 6.59 5.47 -9.61
C ARG A 18 6.87 6.97 -9.58
N ARG A 19 6.43 7.73 -10.60
CA ARG A 19 6.63 9.18 -10.65
C ARG A 19 5.99 9.92 -9.47
N ASN A 20 4.83 9.48 -9.01
CA ASN A 20 4.15 10.10 -7.88
C ASN A 20 4.96 9.93 -6.58
N PHE A 21 5.43 8.71 -6.30
CA PHE A 21 6.24 8.43 -5.11
C PHE A 21 7.64 9.07 -5.19
N ALA A 22 8.32 8.98 -6.35
CA ALA A 22 9.64 9.57 -6.55
C ALA A 22 9.69 11.08 -6.25
N ARG A 23 8.66 11.83 -6.68
CA ARG A 23 8.57 13.28 -6.46
C ARG A 23 8.40 13.67 -5.00
N ARG A 24 7.97 12.75 -4.14
CA ARG A 24 7.57 13.01 -2.74
C ARG A 24 8.44 12.29 -1.71
N GLY A 25 9.48 11.59 -2.14
CA GLY A 25 10.37 10.85 -1.25
C GLY A 25 10.96 11.68 -0.10
N GLU A 26 11.13 13.01 -0.27
CA GLU A 26 11.62 13.91 0.79
C GLU A 26 10.55 14.20 1.85
N SER A 27 9.31 14.39 1.43
CA SER A 27 8.21 14.73 2.33
C SER A 27 7.46 13.50 2.86
N TYR A 28 7.72 12.31 2.29
CA TYR A 28 6.97 11.09 2.61
C TYR A 28 6.98 10.78 4.11
N ASP A 29 8.18 10.70 4.71
CA ASP A 29 8.32 10.28 6.11
C ASP A 29 7.72 11.26 7.10
N SER A 30 7.71 12.55 6.79
CA SER A 30 7.12 13.58 7.66
C SER A 30 5.60 13.68 7.57
N HIS A 31 4.99 13.12 6.50
CA HIS A 31 3.55 13.18 6.26
C HIS A 31 2.86 11.80 6.32
N ALA A 32 3.63 10.70 6.28
CA ALA A 32 3.08 9.36 6.42
C ALA A 32 2.82 9.05 7.91
N THR A 33 1.59 9.26 8.39
CA THR A 33 1.21 9.01 9.78
C THR A 33 0.66 7.59 9.98
N VAL A 34 -0.16 7.11 9.05
CA VAL A 34 -0.85 5.82 9.15
C VAL A 34 0.08 4.65 8.79
N GLN A 35 0.92 4.80 7.76
CA GLN A 35 1.78 3.72 7.26
C GLN A 35 2.80 3.19 8.29
N PRO A 36 3.50 4.04 9.09
CA PRO A 36 4.37 3.55 10.15
C PRO A 36 3.63 2.72 11.20
N TRP A 37 2.43 3.16 11.60
CA TRP A 37 1.59 2.42 12.54
C TRP A 37 1.13 1.08 11.94
N MET A 38 0.65 1.07 10.68
CA MET A 38 0.31 -0.17 9.97
C MET A 38 1.46 -1.19 10.01
N GLY A 39 2.69 -0.73 9.73
CA GLY A 39 3.87 -1.57 9.75
C GLY A 39 4.23 -2.09 11.14
N GLN A 40 4.11 -1.27 12.18
CA GLN A 40 4.36 -1.70 13.56
C GLN A 40 3.37 -2.78 14.00
N GLU A 41 2.08 -2.61 13.69
CA GLU A 41 1.06 -3.62 13.95
C GLU A 41 1.34 -4.92 13.17
N LEU A 42 1.74 -4.83 11.90
CA LEU A 42 2.12 -6.01 11.12
C LEU A 42 3.27 -6.78 11.76
N LEU A 43 4.30 -6.06 12.25
CA LEU A 43 5.43 -6.69 12.94
C LEU A 43 5.03 -7.34 14.26
N ARG A 44 4.02 -6.84 14.94
CA ARG A 44 3.43 -7.51 16.13
C ARG A 44 2.72 -8.79 15.73
N ASP A 45 1.87 -8.73 14.68
CA ASP A 45 1.06 -9.86 14.21
C ASP A 45 1.91 -11.03 13.69
N CYS A 46 3.11 -10.76 13.14
CA CYS A 46 4.02 -11.77 12.58
C CYS A 46 5.42 -11.78 13.23
N ARG A 47 5.51 -11.36 14.49
CA ARG A 47 6.79 -11.21 15.21
C ARG A 47 7.63 -12.50 15.23
N GLU A 48 7.01 -13.63 15.49
CA GLU A 48 7.71 -14.90 15.54
C GLU A 48 8.23 -15.33 14.18
N GLU A 49 7.43 -15.11 13.14
CA GLU A 49 7.80 -15.40 11.76
C GLU A 49 9.02 -14.55 11.34
N VAL A 50 9.03 -13.26 11.69
CA VAL A 50 10.18 -12.38 11.43
C VAL A 50 11.42 -12.88 12.17
N LEU A 51 11.32 -13.23 13.46
CA LEU A 51 12.46 -13.68 14.26
C LEU A 51 13.06 -15.00 13.78
N ARG A 52 12.25 -15.90 13.23
CA ARG A 52 12.69 -17.23 12.73
C ARG A 52 13.22 -17.21 11.30
N ALA A 53 12.82 -16.20 10.51
CA ALA A 53 13.20 -16.13 9.11
C ALA A 53 14.70 -15.95 8.93
N ARG A 54 15.29 -16.73 8.03
CA ARG A 54 16.68 -16.60 7.59
C ARG A 54 16.81 -15.73 6.34
N ARG A 55 15.78 -15.78 5.48
CA ARG A 55 15.71 -15.02 4.23
C ARG A 55 14.35 -14.30 4.15
N ILE A 56 14.40 -12.99 4.09
CA ILE A 56 13.22 -12.12 4.03
C ILE A 56 13.23 -11.34 2.72
N LEU A 57 12.10 -11.30 2.04
CA LEU A 57 11.83 -10.36 0.96
C LEU A 57 10.88 -9.28 1.48
N GLU A 58 11.33 -8.05 1.50
CA GLU A 58 10.48 -6.88 1.70
C GLU A 58 10.09 -6.27 0.36
N VAL A 59 8.79 -6.16 0.11
CA VAL A 59 8.26 -5.62 -1.15
C VAL A 59 7.71 -4.22 -0.94
N GLY A 60 8.24 -3.26 -1.72
CA GLY A 60 7.90 -1.84 -1.61
C GLY A 60 8.51 -1.20 -0.37
N CYS A 61 9.83 -1.28 -0.23
CA CYS A 61 10.53 -0.76 0.95
C CYS A 61 10.52 0.79 1.06
N GLY A 62 10.21 1.49 -0.03
CA GLY A 62 10.11 2.94 -0.06
C GLY A 62 11.40 3.63 0.42
N THR A 63 11.27 4.50 1.41
CA THR A 63 12.40 5.21 2.06
C THR A 63 13.15 4.36 3.09
N GLY A 64 12.78 3.09 3.28
CA GLY A 64 13.47 2.15 4.17
C GLY A 64 13.06 2.21 5.65
N SER A 65 12.03 2.98 6.01
CA SER A 65 11.61 3.09 7.42
C SER A 65 11.16 1.76 8.00
N PHE A 66 10.41 0.97 7.23
CA PHE A 66 9.97 -0.36 7.64
C PHE A 66 11.13 -1.38 7.58
N THR A 67 12.04 -1.26 6.61
CA THR A 67 13.28 -2.04 6.51
C THR A 67 14.12 -1.93 7.79
N VAL A 68 14.27 -0.71 8.32
CA VAL A 68 14.98 -0.46 9.60
C VAL A 68 14.31 -1.22 10.74
N ALA A 69 12.99 -1.21 10.83
CA ALA A 69 12.26 -1.92 11.88
C ALA A 69 12.42 -3.45 11.77
N LEU A 70 12.33 -4.00 10.55
CA LEU A 70 12.60 -5.41 10.26
C LEU A 70 14.02 -5.80 10.66
N ARG A 71 15.02 -5.01 10.29
CA ARG A 71 16.42 -5.27 10.59
C ARG A 71 16.71 -5.24 12.08
N ARG A 72 16.10 -4.28 12.82
CA ARG A 72 16.22 -4.23 14.29
C ARG A 72 15.60 -5.46 14.95
N LEU A 73 14.48 -5.95 14.43
CA LEU A 73 13.80 -7.13 14.95
C LEU A 73 14.57 -8.42 14.64
N ASN A 74 15.12 -8.55 13.42
CA ASN A 74 15.93 -9.71 13.03
C ASN A 74 17.24 -9.29 12.36
N PRO A 75 18.31 -9.04 13.14
CA PRO A 75 19.62 -8.63 12.63
C PRO A 75 20.39 -9.75 11.90
N ARG A 76 19.93 -11.01 11.99
CA ARG A 76 20.63 -12.17 11.42
C ARG A 76 20.12 -12.57 10.03
N ALA A 77 18.89 -12.19 9.68
CA ALA A 77 18.31 -12.55 8.40
C ALA A 77 19.05 -11.91 7.21
N THR A 78 19.09 -12.60 6.09
CA THR A 78 19.35 -11.98 4.80
C THR A 78 18.07 -11.28 4.35
N LEU A 79 18.12 -9.97 4.21
CA LEU A 79 16.98 -9.13 3.84
C LEU A 79 17.19 -8.59 2.42
N VAL A 80 16.24 -8.87 1.54
CA VAL A 80 16.16 -8.30 0.20
C VAL A 80 15.03 -7.27 0.22
N ALA A 81 15.36 -6.00 0.09
CA ALA A 81 14.43 -4.89 0.08
C ALA A 81 14.24 -4.38 -1.36
N VAL A 82 13.02 -4.51 -1.86
CA VAL A 82 12.67 -4.20 -3.25
C VAL A 82 11.79 -2.98 -3.31
N ASP A 83 12.09 -2.06 -4.21
CA ASP A 83 11.19 -0.97 -4.58
C ASP A 83 11.23 -0.69 -6.09
N LEU A 84 10.12 -0.19 -6.61
CA LEU A 84 9.99 0.18 -8.03
C LEU A 84 10.80 1.42 -8.37
N ASP A 85 11.06 2.30 -7.40
CA ASP A 85 11.75 3.58 -7.60
C ASP A 85 13.19 3.56 -7.08
N PRO A 86 14.21 3.68 -7.97
CA PRO A 86 15.61 3.72 -7.56
C PRO A 86 15.96 4.92 -6.67
N GLY A 87 15.25 6.04 -6.80
CA GLY A 87 15.47 7.23 -5.98
C GLY A 87 15.08 7.02 -4.52
N LEU A 88 13.98 6.29 -4.27
CA LEU A 88 13.60 5.88 -2.91
C LEU A 88 14.63 4.93 -2.31
N LEU A 89 15.14 3.97 -3.10
CA LEU A 89 16.18 3.04 -2.65
C LEU A 89 17.49 3.74 -2.28
N LEU A 90 17.89 4.78 -2.99
CA LEU A 90 19.07 5.58 -2.61
C LEU A 90 18.88 6.22 -1.22
N ARG A 91 17.69 6.72 -0.92
CA ARG A 91 17.34 7.27 0.41
C ARG A 91 17.31 6.19 1.48
N ALA A 92 16.70 5.05 1.17
CA ALA A 92 16.65 3.91 2.06
C ALA A 92 18.04 3.40 2.42
N ARG A 93 18.94 3.30 1.43
CA ARG A 93 20.32 2.89 1.61
C ARG A 93 21.10 3.85 2.52
N ALA A 94 20.88 5.15 2.40
CA ALA A 94 21.52 6.15 3.28
C ALA A 94 21.15 6.03 4.77
N ARG A 95 20.02 5.34 5.09
CA ARG A 95 19.62 5.06 6.48
C ARG A 95 20.33 3.90 7.12
N MET A 96 20.88 2.99 6.31
CA MET A 96 21.46 1.73 6.76
C MET A 96 22.70 1.40 5.94
N GLU A 97 23.75 2.20 6.12
CA GLU A 97 25.04 1.97 5.49
C GLU A 97 25.73 0.75 6.10
N ASN A 98 26.46 -0.01 5.25
CA ASN A 98 27.34 -1.11 5.64
C ASN A 98 26.68 -2.35 6.27
N ASP A 99 25.45 -2.67 5.92
CA ASP A 99 24.84 -3.96 6.29
C ASP A 99 25.07 -5.01 5.19
N ALA A 100 26.02 -5.92 5.42
CA ALA A 100 26.39 -6.97 4.46
C ALA A 100 25.28 -8.00 4.19
N ARG A 101 24.19 -8.00 4.96
CA ARG A 101 23.06 -8.91 4.82
C ARG A 101 21.80 -8.22 4.29
N LEU A 102 21.89 -6.95 3.90
CA LEU A 102 20.80 -6.17 3.35
C LEU A 102 21.08 -5.80 1.89
N PHE A 103 20.21 -6.24 1.01
CA PHE A 103 20.30 -6.04 -0.43
C PHE A 103 19.16 -5.13 -0.90
N TRP A 104 19.52 -4.00 -1.49
CA TRP A 104 18.58 -3.04 -2.06
C TRP A 104 18.44 -3.29 -3.56
N VAL A 105 17.22 -3.56 -4.03
CA VAL A 105 16.99 -3.96 -5.43
C VAL A 105 15.88 -3.09 -6.06
N ALA A 106 16.23 -2.38 -7.14
CA ALA A 106 15.26 -1.65 -7.95
C ALA A 106 14.55 -2.63 -8.89
N ALA A 107 13.33 -3.03 -8.54
CA ALA A 107 12.54 -3.96 -9.33
C ALA A 107 11.03 -3.81 -9.08
N ASP A 108 10.24 -4.32 -10.01
CA ASP A 108 8.80 -4.47 -9.83
C ASP A 108 8.51 -5.69 -8.95
N GLY A 109 7.95 -5.46 -7.75
CA GLY A 109 7.59 -6.53 -6.83
C GLY A 109 6.62 -7.55 -7.44
N GLU A 110 5.69 -7.12 -8.32
CA GLU A 110 4.77 -8.05 -9.00
C GLU A 110 5.47 -8.98 -10.01
N ALA A 111 6.67 -8.61 -10.48
CA ALA A 111 7.47 -9.39 -11.44
C ALA A 111 8.71 -10.04 -10.80
N TRP A 112 8.78 -10.10 -9.49
CA TRP A 112 9.91 -10.69 -8.78
C TRP A 112 10.01 -12.21 -9.03
N SER A 113 11.22 -12.72 -9.25
CA SER A 113 11.48 -14.12 -9.59
C SER A 113 12.56 -14.82 -8.77
N GLY A 114 13.18 -14.15 -7.82
CA GLY A 114 14.22 -14.73 -6.96
C GLY A 114 13.67 -15.35 -5.68
N GLY A 115 14.19 -16.47 -5.23
CA GLY A 115 13.78 -17.18 -4.00
C GLY A 115 14.67 -18.36 -3.69
N PRO A 116 14.31 -19.26 -2.75
CA PRO A 116 13.15 -19.17 -1.85
C PRO A 116 13.36 -18.21 -0.67
N PHE A 117 12.24 -17.80 -0.04
CA PHE A 117 12.21 -16.98 1.16
C PHE A 117 11.44 -17.67 2.28
N ASP A 118 11.79 -17.40 3.53
CA ASP A 118 11.04 -17.87 4.70
C ASP A 118 9.90 -16.91 5.02
N LEU A 119 10.09 -15.62 4.70
CA LEU A 119 9.11 -14.57 4.88
C LEU A 119 9.13 -13.63 3.66
N ILE A 120 7.95 -13.38 3.10
CA ILE A 120 7.69 -12.25 2.20
C ILE A 120 6.83 -11.26 2.96
N ILE A 121 7.28 -10.02 3.08
CA ILE A 121 6.60 -9.00 3.87
C ILE A 121 6.46 -7.69 3.11
N SER A 122 5.33 -6.98 3.32
CA SER A 122 5.07 -5.71 2.64
C SER A 122 4.17 -4.82 3.48
N ASN A 123 4.49 -3.53 3.53
CA ASN A 123 3.68 -2.56 4.26
C ASN A 123 3.12 -1.49 3.32
N SER A 124 1.80 -1.41 3.20
CA SER A 124 1.07 -0.36 2.43
C SER A 124 1.41 -0.29 0.94
N VAL A 125 1.54 -1.46 0.28
CA VAL A 125 1.89 -1.55 -1.15
C VAL A 125 0.85 -2.31 -1.96
N PHE A 126 0.27 -3.37 -1.41
CA PHE A 126 -0.57 -4.34 -2.14
C PHE A 126 -1.80 -3.71 -2.80
N GLN A 127 -2.35 -2.62 -2.26
CA GLN A 127 -3.45 -1.88 -2.89
C GLN A 127 -3.08 -1.26 -4.25
N TRP A 128 -1.80 -1.18 -4.58
CA TRP A 128 -1.29 -0.65 -5.84
C TRP A 128 -0.98 -1.73 -6.88
N PHE A 129 -1.11 -3.01 -6.52
CA PHE A 129 -0.86 -4.09 -7.45
C PHE A 129 -1.90 -4.10 -8.57
N SER A 130 -1.41 -4.29 -9.79
CA SER A 130 -2.23 -4.35 -10.99
C SER A 130 -2.79 -5.76 -11.25
N ARG A 131 -2.12 -6.78 -10.72
CA ARG A 131 -2.47 -8.21 -10.85
C ARG A 131 -2.26 -8.95 -9.53
N PRO A 132 -2.98 -8.58 -8.47
CA PRO A 132 -2.72 -9.12 -7.12
C PRO A 132 -2.89 -10.65 -7.06
N GLU A 133 -3.85 -11.23 -7.77
CA GLU A 133 -4.06 -12.68 -7.81
C GLU A 133 -2.83 -13.41 -8.33
N ASN A 134 -2.30 -13.00 -9.48
CA ASN A 134 -1.11 -13.61 -10.08
C ASN A 134 0.13 -13.42 -9.19
N THR A 135 0.24 -12.25 -8.58
CA THR A 135 1.35 -11.94 -7.68
C THR A 135 1.35 -12.82 -6.45
N LEU A 136 0.18 -13.10 -5.87
CA LEU A 136 0.06 -14.00 -4.72
C LEU A 136 0.43 -15.44 -5.08
N VAL A 137 0.08 -15.93 -6.27
CA VAL A 137 0.53 -17.24 -6.77
C VAL A 137 2.06 -17.25 -6.93
N THR A 138 2.63 -16.20 -7.48
CA THR A 138 4.09 -16.05 -7.58
C THR A 138 4.75 -16.09 -6.21
N TYR A 139 4.25 -15.32 -5.25
CA TYR A 139 4.81 -15.28 -3.90
C TYR A 139 4.67 -16.61 -3.16
N PHE A 140 3.56 -17.31 -3.35
CA PHE A 140 3.40 -18.67 -2.83
C PHE A 140 4.52 -19.60 -3.33
N ASN A 141 4.85 -19.53 -4.62
CA ASN A 141 5.90 -20.35 -5.22
C ASN A 141 7.31 -19.96 -4.73
N LEU A 142 7.54 -18.68 -4.45
CA LEU A 142 8.81 -18.15 -3.95
C LEU A 142 9.02 -18.40 -2.45
N LEU A 143 8.00 -18.81 -1.71
CA LEU A 143 8.13 -19.17 -0.31
C LEU A 143 8.67 -20.59 -0.14
N SER A 144 9.56 -20.76 0.84
CA SER A 144 9.99 -22.05 1.36
C SER A 144 8.77 -22.83 1.90
N SER A 145 8.90 -24.13 2.05
CA SER A 145 7.91 -24.96 2.78
C SER A 145 7.72 -24.40 4.20
N GLY A 146 6.48 -24.18 4.60
CA GLY A 146 6.13 -23.50 5.86
C GLY A 146 6.38 -22.00 5.90
N GLY A 147 6.84 -21.40 4.80
CA GLY A 147 7.09 -19.96 4.69
C GLY A 147 5.82 -19.11 4.82
N VAL A 148 5.98 -17.84 5.10
CA VAL A 148 4.89 -16.92 5.42
C VAL A 148 4.89 -15.71 4.51
N LEU A 149 3.69 -15.30 4.08
CA LEU A 149 3.40 -14.01 3.50
C LEU A 149 2.71 -13.15 4.54
N ALA A 150 3.21 -11.95 4.78
CA ALA A 150 2.60 -10.95 5.67
C ALA A 150 2.53 -9.61 4.98
N PHE A 151 1.36 -8.97 4.96
CA PHE A 151 1.24 -7.64 4.34
C PHE A 151 0.17 -6.79 4.98
N THR A 152 0.28 -5.47 4.74
CA THR A 152 -0.79 -4.53 4.95
C THR A 152 -1.27 -3.94 3.63
N ALA A 153 -2.55 -3.64 3.56
CA ALA A 153 -3.15 -2.90 2.46
C ALA A 153 -4.20 -1.92 2.98
N LEU A 154 -4.52 -0.92 2.18
CA LEU A 154 -5.69 -0.08 2.41
C LEU A 154 -6.90 -0.73 1.73
N GLY A 155 -8.06 -0.65 2.39
CA GLY A 155 -9.33 -1.16 1.89
C GLY A 155 -10.22 -0.09 1.26
N PRO A 156 -11.36 -0.48 0.66
CA PRO A 156 -12.24 0.40 -0.12
C PRO A 156 -12.96 1.48 0.70
N ALA A 157 -13.08 1.32 2.02
CA ALA A 157 -13.65 2.36 2.87
C ALA A 157 -12.64 3.48 3.24
N THR A 158 -11.39 3.40 2.75
CA THR A 158 -10.41 4.47 2.88
C THR A 158 -10.91 5.73 2.17
N PHE A 159 -10.90 6.88 2.90
CA PHE A 159 -11.39 8.17 2.43
C PHE A 159 -12.88 8.17 2.05
N ARG A 160 -13.70 7.36 2.73
CA ARG A 160 -15.14 7.24 2.46
C ARG A 160 -15.87 8.57 2.54
N GLU A 161 -15.45 9.48 3.42
CA GLU A 161 -15.99 10.82 3.57
C GLU A 161 -15.71 11.66 2.29
N LEU A 162 -14.49 11.58 1.76
CA LEU A 162 -14.10 12.22 0.49
C LEU A 162 -14.92 11.66 -0.68
N ALA A 163 -15.08 10.34 -0.75
CA ALA A 163 -15.87 9.68 -1.79
C ALA A 163 -17.34 10.13 -1.76
N THR A 164 -17.93 10.16 -0.56
CA THR A 164 -19.32 10.60 -0.35
C THR A 164 -19.50 12.06 -0.73
N ALA A 165 -18.65 12.95 -0.23
CA ALA A 165 -18.74 14.39 -0.54
C ALA A 165 -18.53 14.68 -2.03
N LEU A 166 -17.61 13.95 -2.68
CA LEU A 166 -17.36 14.09 -4.13
C LEU A 166 -18.56 13.62 -4.95
N LYS A 167 -19.19 12.50 -4.56
CA LYS A 167 -20.43 12.01 -5.18
C LYS A 167 -21.55 13.02 -5.04
N THR A 168 -21.80 13.53 -3.84
CA THR A 168 -22.83 14.56 -3.55
C THR A 168 -22.61 15.82 -4.39
N ALA A 169 -21.37 16.33 -4.41
CA ALA A 169 -21.03 17.52 -5.21
C ALA A 169 -21.21 17.29 -6.72
N SER A 170 -20.82 16.10 -7.21
CA SER A 170 -20.99 15.75 -8.63
C SER A 170 -22.47 15.71 -9.03
N GLN A 171 -23.30 15.06 -8.23
CA GLN A 171 -24.75 14.97 -8.47
C GLN A 171 -25.43 16.34 -8.41
N GLY A 172 -25.13 17.13 -7.37
CA GLY A 172 -25.70 18.46 -7.19
C GLY A 172 -25.32 19.47 -8.29
N LEU A 173 -24.23 19.22 -9.00
CA LEU A 173 -23.76 20.02 -10.13
C LEU A 173 -24.14 19.44 -11.51
N GLY A 174 -24.88 18.32 -11.55
CA GLY A 174 -25.36 17.70 -12.78
C GLY A 174 -24.29 17.01 -13.62
N TYR A 175 -23.19 16.53 -13.01
CA TYR A 175 -22.20 15.73 -13.75
C TYR A 175 -22.78 14.35 -14.06
N PRO A 176 -22.76 13.89 -15.33
CA PRO A 176 -23.41 12.65 -15.77
C PRO A 176 -22.75 11.39 -15.17
N GLU A 177 -21.44 11.43 -14.95
CA GLU A 177 -20.70 10.37 -14.29
C GLU A 177 -20.04 10.90 -13.01
N PRO A 178 -20.26 10.26 -11.86
CA PRO A 178 -19.62 10.68 -10.63
C PRO A 178 -18.12 10.50 -10.72
N TYR A 179 -17.39 11.47 -10.18
CA TYR A 179 -15.96 11.31 -9.96
C TYR A 179 -15.75 10.31 -8.83
N ALA A 180 -14.88 9.35 -9.06
CA ALA A 180 -14.48 8.36 -8.06
C ALA A 180 -13.05 8.62 -7.56
N ILE A 181 -12.79 8.22 -6.34
CA ILE A 181 -11.43 8.19 -5.78
C ILE A 181 -10.81 6.81 -5.97
N PRO A 182 -9.46 6.68 -6.09
CA PRO A 182 -8.81 5.38 -6.28
C PRO A 182 -9.12 4.37 -5.19
N ALA A 183 -9.22 4.81 -3.93
CA ALA A 183 -9.49 3.96 -2.79
C ALA A 183 -10.80 3.17 -2.93
N SER A 184 -11.82 3.71 -3.60
CA SER A 184 -13.09 3.00 -3.82
C SER A 184 -12.94 1.71 -4.64
N SER A 185 -11.82 1.52 -5.33
CA SER A 185 -11.49 0.31 -6.10
C SER A 185 -10.47 -0.60 -5.42
N PHE A 186 -10.04 -0.29 -4.20
CA PHE A 186 -9.11 -1.16 -3.47
C PHE A 186 -9.78 -2.49 -3.13
N THR A 187 -8.97 -3.54 -3.08
CA THR A 187 -9.46 -4.90 -2.79
C THR A 187 -9.93 -4.98 -1.33
N PRO A 188 -11.18 -5.39 -1.06
CA PRO A 188 -11.67 -5.59 0.30
C PRO A 188 -11.02 -6.82 0.96
N ALA A 189 -11.12 -6.94 2.28
CA ALA A 189 -10.54 -8.05 3.04
C ALA A 189 -11.00 -9.43 2.53
N ALA A 190 -12.29 -9.58 2.21
CA ALA A 190 -12.82 -10.82 1.64
C ALA A 190 -12.20 -11.16 0.26
N GLY A 191 -11.88 -10.15 -0.54
CA GLY A 191 -11.17 -10.32 -1.81
C GLY A 191 -9.74 -10.82 -1.58
N TRP A 192 -9.01 -10.22 -0.64
CA TRP A 192 -7.68 -10.69 -0.26
C TRP A 192 -7.69 -12.12 0.27
N GLU A 193 -8.68 -12.47 1.09
CA GLU A 193 -8.83 -13.85 1.58
C GLU A 193 -9.04 -14.83 0.43
N SER A 194 -9.93 -14.51 -0.49
CA SER A 194 -10.20 -15.32 -1.70
C SER A 194 -8.94 -15.52 -2.53
N PHE A 195 -8.20 -14.45 -2.82
CA PHE A 195 -6.96 -14.51 -3.60
C PHE A 195 -5.88 -15.35 -2.90
N LEU A 196 -5.73 -15.21 -1.58
CA LEU A 196 -4.79 -16.01 -0.80
C LEU A 196 -5.13 -17.50 -0.85
N ARG A 197 -6.42 -17.86 -0.67
CA ARG A 197 -6.88 -19.25 -0.77
C ARG A 197 -6.65 -19.83 -2.17
N THR A 198 -6.99 -19.07 -3.20
CA THR A 198 -6.77 -19.47 -4.61
C THR A 198 -5.29 -19.69 -4.92
N ALA A 199 -4.40 -18.89 -4.33
CA ALA A 199 -2.95 -19.05 -4.47
C ALA A 199 -2.38 -20.27 -3.71
N GLY A 200 -3.17 -20.92 -2.85
CA GLY A 200 -2.78 -22.12 -2.09
C GLY A 200 -2.34 -21.85 -0.65
N PHE A 201 -2.49 -20.60 -0.15
CA PHE A 201 -2.17 -20.31 1.24
C PHE A 201 -3.18 -20.94 2.21
N GLU A 202 -2.67 -21.40 3.34
CA GLU A 202 -3.42 -21.91 4.47
C GLU A 202 -3.21 -21.04 5.72
N LYS A 203 -3.97 -21.33 6.80
CA LYS A 203 -3.85 -20.61 8.07
C LYS A 203 -3.85 -19.08 7.88
N ILE A 204 -4.78 -18.60 7.03
CA ILE A 204 -4.94 -17.19 6.71
C ILE A 204 -5.53 -16.48 7.92
N ARG A 205 -4.84 -15.46 8.41
CA ARG A 205 -5.34 -14.52 9.43
C ARG A 205 -5.47 -13.16 8.78
N LEU A 206 -6.68 -12.65 8.78
CA LEU A 206 -6.99 -11.31 8.29
C LEU A 206 -7.60 -10.49 9.42
N ARG A 207 -7.15 -9.26 9.55
CA ARG A 207 -7.70 -8.27 10.49
C ARG A 207 -7.95 -6.98 9.74
N THR A 208 -9.04 -6.30 10.07
CA THR A 208 -9.38 -4.98 9.54
C THR A 208 -9.60 -3.98 10.66
N SER A 209 -9.28 -2.72 10.42
CA SER A 209 -9.61 -1.61 11.30
C SER A 209 -10.00 -0.39 10.50
N LEU A 210 -10.88 0.44 11.04
CA LEU A 210 -11.21 1.76 10.53
C LEU A 210 -10.58 2.80 11.45
N GLU A 211 -9.53 3.43 10.97
CA GLU A 211 -8.80 4.46 11.70
C GLU A 211 -9.25 5.84 11.21
N GLN A 212 -9.58 6.71 12.14
CA GLN A 212 -10.04 8.05 11.82
C GLN A 212 -9.03 9.09 12.26
N MET A 213 -8.55 9.87 11.30
CA MET A 213 -7.72 11.04 11.50
C MET A 213 -8.56 12.31 11.37
N THR A 214 -8.14 13.40 12.02
CA THR A 214 -8.80 14.71 11.92
C THR A 214 -7.89 15.73 11.28
N TYR A 215 -8.45 16.57 10.42
CA TYR A 215 -7.74 17.61 9.70
C TYR A 215 -8.45 18.96 9.85
N PRO A 216 -7.74 20.09 9.80
CA PRO A 216 -8.35 21.42 9.82
C PRO A 216 -9.29 21.68 8.63
N GLY A 217 -9.11 20.95 7.55
CA GLY A 217 -9.98 21.04 6.38
C GLY A 217 -9.56 20.11 5.24
N VAL A 218 -10.41 20.02 4.22
CA VAL A 218 -10.17 19.15 3.05
C VAL A 218 -8.90 19.52 2.28
N ARG A 219 -8.58 20.83 2.21
CA ARG A 219 -7.37 21.30 1.51
C ARG A 219 -6.09 20.84 2.20
N GLU A 220 -6.07 20.88 3.52
CA GLU A 220 -4.96 20.44 4.38
C GLU A 220 -4.76 18.94 4.22
N PHE A 221 -5.84 18.17 4.33
CA PHE A 221 -5.83 16.74 4.07
C PHE A 221 -5.29 16.39 2.67
N LEU A 222 -5.82 17.04 1.61
CA LEU A 222 -5.37 16.76 0.24
C LEU A 222 -3.90 17.14 0.00
N ARG A 223 -3.39 18.21 0.65
CA ARG A 223 -1.96 18.56 0.59
C ARG A 223 -1.09 17.49 1.26
N GLU A 224 -1.50 16.99 2.43
CA GLU A 224 -0.79 15.93 3.11
C GLU A 224 -0.82 14.62 2.31
N LEU A 225 -1.97 14.24 1.78
CA LEU A 225 -2.09 13.09 0.89
C LEU A 225 -1.21 13.23 -0.37
N GLN A 226 -1.13 14.42 -0.95
CA GLN A 226 -0.22 14.68 -2.06
C GLN A 226 1.25 14.58 -1.65
N ALA A 227 1.60 14.99 -0.42
CA ALA A 227 2.96 14.94 0.10
C ALA A 227 3.47 13.51 0.33
N THR A 228 2.57 12.54 0.52
CA THR A 228 2.92 11.11 0.59
C THR A 228 3.07 10.43 -0.78
N GLY A 229 2.67 11.08 -1.88
CA GLY A 229 2.65 10.45 -3.20
C GLY A 229 1.58 9.36 -3.39
N ALA A 230 0.81 9.03 -2.34
CA ALA A 230 -0.28 8.07 -2.37
C ALA A 230 -1.55 8.62 -3.08
N THR A 231 -1.34 9.25 -4.23
CA THR A 231 -2.39 9.88 -5.04
C THR A 231 -2.71 9.04 -6.28
N ASN A 232 -3.82 9.37 -6.93
CA ASN A 232 -4.21 8.70 -8.17
C ASN A 232 -3.08 8.73 -9.21
N PRO A 233 -2.57 7.57 -9.65
CA PRO A 233 -1.54 7.50 -10.69
C PRO A 233 -1.98 8.09 -12.03
N VAL A 234 -3.29 8.06 -12.31
CA VAL A 234 -3.91 8.61 -13.52
C VAL A 234 -4.98 9.63 -13.09
N PRO A 235 -4.57 10.84 -12.66
CA PRO A 235 -5.51 11.81 -12.13
C PRO A 235 -6.43 12.35 -13.24
N ARG A 236 -7.72 12.37 -12.97
CA ARG A 236 -8.68 13.21 -13.70
C ARG A 236 -8.81 14.53 -12.93
N PRO A 237 -8.34 15.66 -13.47
CA PRO A 237 -8.43 16.93 -12.78
C PRO A 237 -9.88 17.26 -12.41
N LEU A 238 -10.10 17.71 -11.19
CA LEU A 238 -11.42 18.19 -10.78
C LEU A 238 -11.64 19.59 -11.32
N PRO A 239 -12.75 19.85 -12.04
CA PRO A 239 -13.11 21.22 -12.43
C PRO A 239 -13.21 22.13 -11.20
N PRO A 240 -12.80 23.42 -11.30
CA PRO A 240 -12.82 24.33 -10.15
C PRO A 240 -14.17 24.44 -9.44
N ARG A 241 -15.26 24.38 -10.20
CA ARG A 241 -16.64 24.40 -9.66
C ARG A 241 -16.93 23.14 -8.84
N LEU A 242 -16.51 21.96 -9.34
CA LEU A 242 -16.68 20.70 -8.61
C LEU A 242 -15.80 20.66 -7.36
N PHE A 243 -14.57 21.17 -7.44
CA PHE A 243 -13.70 21.25 -6.27
C PHE A 243 -14.29 22.13 -5.16
N LYS A 244 -14.87 23.29 -5.52
CA LYS A 244 -15.62 24.13 -4.55
C LYS A 244 -16.82 23.38 -3.95
N GLY A 245 -17.60 22.70 -4.76
CA GLY A 245 -18.72 21.86 -4.32
C GLY A 245 -18.30 20.76 -3.37
N LEU A 246 -17.18 20.08 -3.66
CA LEU A 246 -16.57 19.06 -2.79
C LEU A 246 -16.24 19.63 -1.41
N LEU A 247 -15.58 20.80 -1.34
CA LEU A 247 -15.21 21.42 -0.05
C LEU A 247 -16.45 21.73 0.80
N LEU A 248 -17.52 22.24 0.17
CA LEU A 248 -18.78 22.53 0.84
C LEU A 248 -19.45 21.24 1.31
N ALA A 249 -19.69 20.29 0.42
CA ALA A 249 -20.35 19.03 0.74
C ALA A 249 -19.62 18.23 1.83
N TYR A 250 -18.28 18.24 1.81
CA TYR A 250 -17.49 17.57 2.86
C TYR A 250 -17.71 18.23 4.22
N ARG A 251 -17.61 19.56 4.27
CA ARG A 251 -17.80 20.33 5.51
C ARG A 251 -19.21 20.21 6.06
N GLU A 252 -20.22 20.27 5.20
CA GLU A 252 -21.63 20.15 5.60
C GLU A 252 -21.97 18.76 6.13
N ALA A 253 -21.47 17.70 5.48
CA ALA A 253 -21.80 16.34 5.86
C ALA A 253 -20.96 15.81 7.04
N PHE A 254 -19.70 16.24 7.19
CA PHE A 254 -18.75 15.61 8.11
C PHE A 254 -17.98 16.62 9.00
N GLY A 255 -18.15 17.93 8.82
CA GLY A 255 -17.45 18.94 9.61
C GLY A 255 -17.89 18.93 11.09
N ILE A 256 -16.93 18.85 12.02
CA ILE A 256 -17.16 18.88 13.46
C ILE A 256 -16.19 19.87 14.09
N ASN A 257 -16.69 20.91 14.75
CA ASN A 257 -15.88 21.90 15.48
C ASN A 257 -14.74 22.51 14.65
N GLY A 258 -14.95 22.74 13.36
CA GLY A 258 -13.94 23.32 12.47
C GLY A 258 -12.93 22.30 11.88
N TYR A 259 -13.05 21.05 12.23
CA TYR A 259 -12.25 19.93 11.69
C TYR A 259 -13.08 19.01 10.81
N ILE A 260 -12.39 18.20 10.01
CA ILE A 260 -12.99 17.12 9.21
C ILE A 260 -12.39 15.78 9.59
N PRO A 261 -13.19 14.71 9.68
CA PRO A 261 -12.69 13.34 9.82
C PRO A 261 -12.21 12.80 8.46
N VAL A 262 -11.21 11.94 8.49
CA VAL A 262 -10.72 11.17 7.34
C VAL A 262 -10.52 9.73 7.78
N THR A 263 -11.26 8.81 7.21
CA THR A 263 -11.18 7.39 7.55
C THR A 263 -10.17 6.67 6.66
N TYR A 264 -9.35 5.81 7.27
CA TYR A 264 -8.51 4.81 6.62
C TYR A 264 -9.03 3.42 7.00
N GLU A 265 -9.37 2.60 6.02
CA GLU A 265 -9.59 1.18 6.24
C GLU A 265 -8.26 0.46 6.06
N VAL A 266 -7.77 -0.15 7.12
CA VAL A 266 -6.50 -0.88 7.09
C VAL A 266 -6.78 -2.38 7.19
N ILE A 267 -6.10 -3.14 6.35
CA ILE A 267 -6.17 -4.60 6.28
C ILE A 267 -4.78 -5.15 6.60
N TRP A 268 -4.68 -6.06 7.57
CA TRP A 268 -3.49 -6.86 7.85
C TRP A 268 -3.76 -8.30 7.46
N ALA A 269 -2.83 -8.91 6.77
CA ALA A 269 -2.89 -10.29 6.34
C ALA A 269 -1.61 -11.03 6.71
N VAL A 270 -1.76 -12.21 7.30
CA VAL A 270 -0.69 -13.17 7.53
C VAL A 270 -1.18 -14.53 7.06
N ALA A 271 -0.47 -15.12 6.10
CA ALA A 271 -0.85 -16.37 5.48
C ALA A 271 0.37 -17.31 5.35
N ARG A 272 0.18 -18.60 5.53
CA ARG A 272 1.26 -19.59 5.54
C ARG A 272 1.14 -20.55 4.36
N LYS A 273 2.28 -20.85 3.74
CA LYS A 273 2.43 -21.99 2.83
C LYS A 273 2.58 -23.26 3.67
N SER A 274 1.80 -24.29 3.33
CA SER A 274 1.90 -25.57 4.01
C SER A 274 3.30 -26.16 3.98
N HIS A 275 3.61 -26.99 4.96
CA HIS A 275 4.74 -27.88 4.83
C HIS A 275 4.37 -29.00 3.84
N ASN A 276 5.09 -29.10 2.73
CA ASN A 276 4.99 -30.33 1.92
C ASN A 276 5.48 -31.47 2.81
N LEU A 277 4.62 -32.43 3.05
CA LEU A 277 4.93 -33.70 3.71
C LEU A 277 5.92 -34.51 2.86
#